data_e64d580cca54d36718f06c7eb88fb6e0
#
_entry.id   e64d580cca54d36718f06c7eb88fb6e0
#
_cell.length_a   1.000
_cell.length_b   1.000
_cell.length_c   1.000
_cell.angle_alpha   90.00
_cell.angle_beta   90.00
_cell.angle_gamma   90.00
#
_symmetry.space_group_name_H-M   'P 1'
#
loop_
_entity.id
_entity.type
_entity.pdbx_description
1 polymer ?
#
loop_
_entity_poly.entity_id
_entity_poly.type
_entity_poly.pdbx_seq_one_letter_code
_entity_poly.pdbx_strand_id
1 'polypeptide(L)'
;MGQGLWRVARNQQLQHQEYSDHGYIYRERSRKSAAAAAATAADEAANLNNRRQGQGGIDIYHLLRARKSKEEQGFINLEMLPPELSYTILSYLNATDLCLASCVWQDLANDELLWQGLCRSTWGHCSIYKKKPPPGFSYRKLYMQLDEGSLTFNANPHEGIGYFLSKGILDDLPKEIAKFIFCTRTLNWKKLRIYLDERRDVLDELVTLHNFRNQFLPNALREFFRHIHAPEERGEYLETLITKFSHRFCACNPDLVRELGLSPDAVYLLCYSLILLSIDLTSPHVKNKMSKREFIRNTRRAAQNISEDFVGHLYDNIYLIGHVAA
;
A
#
# COMPACT_ATOMS: atom_id res chain seq x y z
N MET A 1 33.79 -13.21 -7.56
CA MET A 1 32.39 -13.57 -7.38
C MET A 1 31.48 -12.44 -6.94
N GLY A 2 31.99 -11.25 -6.62
CA GLY A 2 31.15 -10.08 -6.22
C GLY A 2 30.34 -9.37 -7.33
N GLN A 3 30.56 -9.72 -8.60
CA GLN A 3 29.90 -9.02 -9.72
C GLN A 3 28.41 -9.37 -9.91
N GLY A 4 27.95 -10.52 -9.41
CA GLY A 4 26.55 -10.94 -9.52
C GLY A 4 25.62 -10.12 -8.62
N LEU A 5 26.03 -9.86 -7.40
CA LEU A 5 25.26 -9.04 -6.42
C LEU A 5 25.20 -7.57 -6.84
N TRP A 6 26.24 -7.07 -7.48
CA TRP A 6 26.28 -5.71 -8.04
C TRP A 6 25.27 -5.51 -9.17
N ARG A 7 25.09 -6.52 -10.03
CA ARG A 7 24.08 -6.49 -11.11
C ARG A 7 22.66 -6.51 -10.56
N VAL A 8 22.38 -7.30 -9.53
CA VAL A 8 21.06 -7.37 -8.90
C VAL A 8 20.73 -6.04 -8.21
N ALA A 9 21.66 -5.47 -7.42
CA ALA A 9 21.46 -4.19 -6.76
C ALA A 9 21.27 -3.04 -7.76
N ARG A 10 22.06 -3.02 -8.85
CA ARG A 10 21.99 -1.99 -9.89
C ARG A 10 20.73 -2.11 -10.75
N ASN A 11 20.29 -3.32 -11.10
CA ASN A 11 19.04 -3.53 -11.84
C ASN A 11 17.81 -3.21 -10.99
N GLN A 12 17.82 -3.49 -9.69
CA GLN A 12 16.74 -3.10 -8.79
C GLN A 12 16.71 -1.58 -8.58
N GLN A 13 17.84 -0.90 -8.54
CA GLN A 13 17.89 0.57 -8.49
C GLN A 13 17.28 1.20 -9.75
N LEU A 14 17.58 0.69 -10.93
CA LEU A 14 17.02 1.20 -12.19
C LEU A 14 15.50 0.94 -12.30
N GLN A 15 15.04 -0.24 -11.91
CA GLN A 15 13.59 -0.55 -11.90
C GLN A 15 12.82 0.28 -10.88
N HIS A 16 13.38 0.58 -9.70
CA HIS A 16 12.73 1.45 -8.71
C HIS A 16 12.68 2.93 -9.15
N GLN A 17 13.69 3.39 -9.89
CA GLN A 17 13.71 4.75 -10.42
C GLN A 17 12.68 4.94 -11.54
N GLU A 18 12.54 3.98 -12.46
CA GLU A 18 11.49 3.98 -13.48
C GLU A 18 10.07 3.89 -12.91
N TYR A 19 9.85 3.07 -11.87
CA TYR A 19 8.54 2.95 -11.20
C TYR A 19 8.18 4.19 -10.36
N SER A 20 9.18 4.83 -9.75
CA SER A 20 8.98 6.07 -8.97
C SER A 20 8.64 7.24 -9.87
N ASP A 21 9.35 7.42 -11.00
CA ASP A 21 9.12 8.52 -11.93
C ASP A 21 7.77 8.37 -12.66
N HIS A 22 7.38 7.17 -13.07
CA HIS A 22 6.06 6.95 -13.66
C HIS A 22 4.90 7.15 -12.67
N GLY A 23 5.06 6.74 -11.41
CA GLY A 23 4.06 6.96 -10.35
C GLY A 23 3.88 8.44 -10.01
N TYR A 24 4.94 9.22 -10.00
CA TYR A 24 4.90 10.66 -9.72
C TYR A 24 4.26 11.46 -10.86
N ILE A 25 4.60 11.17 -12.11
CA ILE A 25 4.05 11.84 -13.29
C ILE A 25 2.53 11.57 -13.43
N TYR A 26 2.08 10.36 -13.15
CA TYR A 26 0.65 10.02 -13.17
C TYR A 26 -0.13 10.71 -12.06
N ARG A 27 0.45 10.79 -10.85
CA ARG A 27 -0.18 11.42 -9.69
C ARG A 27 -0.27 12.95 -9.82
N GLU A 28 0.73 13.57 -10.45
CA GLU A 28 0.75 15.02 -10.66
C GLU A 28 -0.14 15.46 -11.83
N ARG A 29 -0.23 14.66 -12.91
CA ARG A 29 -1.20 14.88 -13.99
C ARG A 29 -2.64 14.71 -13.53
N SER A 30 -2.94 13.69 -12.73
CA SER A 30 -4.27 13.46 -12.17
C SER A 30 -4.69 14.58 -11.20
N ARG A 31 -3.76 15.10 -10.36
CA ARG A 31 -4.03 16.24 -9.48
C ARG A 31 -4.24 17.55 -10.23
N LYS A 32 -3.46 17.83 -11.27
CA LYS A 32 -3.62 19.04 -12.09
C LYS A 32 -4.91 19.02 -12.90
N SER A 33 -5.31 17.87 -13.43
CA SER A 33 -6.58 17.71 -14.15
C SER A 33 -7.79 17.82 -13.22
N ALA A 34 -7.72 17.22 -12.03
CA ALA A 34 -8.79 17.31 -11.03
C ALA A 34 -8.92 18.74 -10.44
N ALA A 35 -7.80 19.42 -10.21
CA ALA A 35 -7.79 20.81 -9.74
C ALA A 35 -8.31 21.79 -10.80
N ALA A 36 -7.97 21.59 -12.07
CA ALA A 36 -8.49 22.41 -13.19
C ALA A 36 -10.00 22.18 -13.39
N ALA A 37 -10.47 20.91 -13.27
CA ALA A 37 -11.90 20.60 -13.36
C ALA A 37 -12.69 21.14 -12.15
N ALA A 38 -12.10 21.14 -10.95
CA ALA A 38 -12.70 21.72 -9.76
C ALA A 38 -12.75 23.25 -9.82
N ALA A 39 -11.72 23.92 -10.36
CA ALA A 39 -11.70 25.38 -10.52
C ALA A 39 -12.73 25.88 -11.54
N THR A 40 -12.89 25.19 -12.68
CA THR A 40 -13.92 25.53 -13.66
C THR A 40 -15.34 25.27 -13.13
N ALA A 41 -15.53 24.19 -12.34
CA ALA A 41 -16.82 23.92 -11.70
C ALA A 41 -17.17 24.93 -10.59
N ALA A 42 -16.16 25.45 -9.86
CA ALA A 42 -16.35 26.46 -8.84
C ALA A 42 -16.71 27.85 -9.44
N ASP A 43 -16.11 28.23 -10.57
CA ASP A 43 -16.40 29.49 -11.28
C ASP A 43 -17.80 29.46 -11.93
N GLU A 44 -18.21 28.32 -12.50
CA GLU A 44 -19.57 28.14 -13.02
C GLU A 44 -20.62 28.12 -11.90
N ALA A 45 -20.30 27.53 -10.74
CA ALA A 45 -21.19 27.52 -9.56
C ALA A 45 -21.34 28.93 -8.95
N ALA A 46 -20.27 29.73 -8.91
CA ALA A 46 -20.30 31.12 -8.44
C ALA A 46 -21.13 32.03 -9.38
N ASN A 47 -21.10 31.79 -10.68
CA ASN A 47 -21.87 32.53 -11.65
C ASN A 47 -23.37 32.16 -11.66
N LEU A 48 -23.72 30.94 -11.26
CA LEU A 48 -25.10 30.46 -11.09
C LEU A 48 -25.73 30.93 -9.76
N ASN A 49 -24.94 31.07 -8.69
CA ASN A 49 -25.41 31.54 -7.40
C ASN A 49 -25.81 33.02 -7.40
N ASN A 50 -25.22 33.84 -8.27
CA ASN A 50 -25.58 35.26 -8.41
C ASN A 50 -26.89 35.51 -9.20
N ARG A 51 -27.49 34.44 -9.77
CA ARG A 51 -28.75 34.55 -10.55
C ARG A 51 -29.99 33.98 -9.88
N ARG A 52 -29.89 33.34 -8.68
CA ARG A 52 -31.08 32.74 -8.01
C ARG A 52 -31.03 32.88 -6.48
N GLN A 53 -31.44 34.00 -6.00
CA GLN A 53 -32.17 34.04 -4.71
C GLN A 53 -33.62 33.61 -5.01
N GLY A 54 -33.97 32.38 -4.64
CA GLY A 54 -35.35 31.85 -4.73
C GLY A 54 -35.38 30.33 -4.77
N GLN A 55 -35.62 29.70 -3.63
CA GLN A 55 -36.25 28.40 -3.37
C GLN A 55 -35.88 27.19 -4.24
N GLY A 56 -35.45 26.12 -3.56
CA GLY A 56 -35.48 24.74 -4.03
C GLY A 56 -34.09 24.11 -4.15
N GLY A 57 -33.86 23.07 -3.36
CA GLY A 57 -32.65 22.23 -3.48
C GLY A 57 -32.42 21.79 -4.93
N ILE A 58 -31.26 22.09 -5.43
CA ILE A 58 -30.89 21.72 -6.81
C ILE A 58 -30.67 20.22 -6.84
N ASP A 59 -31.59 19.48 -7.46
CA ASP A 59 -31.45 18.08 -7.71
C ASP A 59 -30.34 17.87 -8.75
N ILE A 60 -29.16 17.45 -8.28
CA ILE A 60 -27.98 17.17 -9.11
C ILE A 60 -28.32 16.18 -10.23
N TYR A 61 -29.26 15.28 -10.00
CA TYR A 61 -29.76 14.35 -11.00
C TYR A 61 -30.50 15.07 -12.17
N HIS A 62 -31.22 16.14 -11.88
CA HIS A 62 -31.86 16.96 -12.92
C HIS A 62 -30.84 17.75 -13.75
N LEU A 63 -29.77 18.25 -13.13
CA LEU A 63 -28.69 18.95 -13.84
C LEU A 63 -27.88 18.00 -14.74
N LEU A 64 -27.59 16.81 -14.29
CA LEU A 64 -26.92 15.79 -15.08
C LEU A 64 -27.80 15.28 -16.24
N ARG A 65 -29.10 15.12 -16.00
CA ARG A 65 -30.07 14.76 -17.04
C ARG A 65 -30.33 15.88 -18.06
N ALA A 66 -30.34 17.15 -17.63
CA ALA A 66 -30.50 18.30 -18.54
C ALA A 66 -29.27 18.54 -19.41
N ARG A 67 -28.05 18.19 -18.91
CA ARG A 67 -26.84 18.15 -19.72
C ARG A 67 -26.91 17.07 -20.81
N LYS A 68 -27.50 15.90 -20.50
CA LYS A 68 -27.68 14.81 -21.44
C LYS A 68 -28.51 15.23 -22.70
N SER A 69 -29.43 16.18 -22.55
CA SER A 69 -30.29 16.64 -23.68
C SER A 69 -29.69 17.76 -24.55
N LYS A 70 -28.59 18.41 -24.11
CA LYS A 70 -27.96 19.53 -24.85
C LYS A 70 -26.64 19.20 -25.56
N GLU A 71 -26.04 18.07 -25.27
CA GLU A 71 -24.73 17.65 -25.83
C GLU A 71 -24.84 16.37 -26.67
N GLU A 72 -25.83 16.29 -27.57
CA GLU A 72 -25.93 15.17 -28.53
C GLU A 72 -24.85 15.18 -29.63
N GLN A 73 -23.87 16.07 -29.57
CA GLN A 73 -22.76 16.10 -30.52
C GLN A 73 -21.41 15.92 -29.80
N GLY A 74 -20.99 14.68 -29.61
CA GLY A 74 -19.60 14.37 -29.27
C GLY A 74 -19.35 13.42 -28.11
N PHE A 75 -20.34 13.06 -27.30
CA PHE A 75 -20.14 12.13 -26.19
C PHE A 75 -20.43 10.69 -26.66
N ILE A 76 -19.41 9.83 -26.55
CA ILE A 76 -19.60 8.40 -26.83
C ILE A 76 -20.47 7.85 -25.69
N ASN A 77 -21.72 7.47 -26.03
CA ASN A 77 -22.58 6.77 -25.09
C ASN A 77 -22.05 5.33 -24.93
N LEU A 78 -21.57 4.96 -23.76
CA LEU A 78 -21.04 3.61 -23.48
C LEU A 78 -22.09 2.52 -23.73
N GLU A 79 -23.38 2.82 -23.63
CA GLU A 79 -24.47 1.87 -23.89
C GLU A 79 -24.57 1.52 -25.38
N MET A 80 -24.01 2.35 -26.27
CA MET A 80 -23.96 2.11 -27.72
C MET A 80 -22.77 1.27 -28.17
N LEU A 81 -21.82 1.05 -27.28
CA LEU A 81 -20.66 0.19 -27.54
C LEU A 81 -21.01 -1.28 -27.28
N PRO A 82 -20.28 -2.23 -27.90
CA PRO A 82 -20.34 -3.62 -27.50
C PRO A 82 -20.13 -3.74 -25.99
N PRO A 83 -20.90 -4.58 -25.27
CA PRO A 83 -20.83 -4.70 -23.81
C PRO A 83 -19.41 -4.94 -23.28
N GLU A 84 -18.61 -5.73 -24.00
CA GLU A 84 -17.24 -6.07 -23.63
C GLU A 84 -16.34 -4.84 -23.57
N LEU A 85 -16.53 -3.88 -24.50
CA LEU A 85 -15.76 -2.64 -24.51
C LEU A 85 -16.20 -1.71 -23.38
N SER A 86 -17.49 -1.60 -23.14
CA SER A 86 -18.04 -0.79 -22.05
C SER A 86 -17.58 -1.30 -20.69
N TYR A 87 -17.61 -2.60 -20.45
CA TYR A 87 -17.05 -3.22 -19.24
C TYR A 87 -15.55 -3.01 -19.11
N THR A 88 -14.81 -3.16 -20.20
CA THR A 88 -13.36 -2.93 -20.19
C THR A 88 -13.05 -1.50 -19.78
N ILE A 89 -13.74 -0.51 -20.34
CA ILE A 89 -13.56 0.91 -20.00
C ILE A 89 -13.88 1.14 -18.52
N LEU A 90 -15.04 0.68 -18.05
CA LEU A 90 -15.48 0.87 -16.67
C LEU A 90 -14.61 0.10 -15.66
N SER A 91 -13.96 -1.00 -16.06
CA SER A 91 -13.07 -1.77 -15.19
C SER A 91 -11.80 -1.03 -14.77
N TYR A 92 -11.43 0.07 -15.44
CA TYR A 92 -10.33 0.95 -15.04
C TYR A 92 -10.71 1.97 -13.96
N LEU A 93 -12.01 2.09 -13.65
CA LEU A 93 -12.49 3.02 -12.63
C LEU A 93 -12.30 2.42 -11.22
N ASN A 94 -12.00 3.30 -10.26
CA ASN A 94 -12.11 2.96 -8.84
C ASN A 94 -13.57 2.96 -8.39
N ALA A 95 -13.84 2.53 -7.16
CA ALA A 95 -15.21 2.41 -6.66
C ALA A 95 -15.97 3.74 -6.63
N THR A 96 -15.30 4.84 -6.27
CA THR A 96 -15.90 6.17 -6.23
C THR A 96 -16.30 6.63 -7.64
N ASP A 97 -15.39 6.48 -8.60
CA ASP A 97 -15.64 6.86 -9.98
C ASP A 97 -16.72 5.96 -10.63
N LEU A 98 -16.74 4.68 -10.25
CA LEU A 98 -17.78 3.75 -10.71
C LEU A 98 -19.17 4.11 -10.13
N CYS A 99 -19.24 4.53 -8.85
CA CYS A 99 -20.46 5.08 -8.28
C CYS A 99 -20.93 6.35 -9.00
N LEU A 100 -20.01 7.25 -9.38
CA LEU A 100 -20.34 8.44 -10.15
C LEU A 100 -20.80 8.07 -11.57
N ALA A 101 -20.13 7.13 -12.22
CA ALA A 101 -20.52 6.61 -13.53
C ALA A 101 -21.92 6.00 -13.51
N SER A 102 -22.35 5.41 -12.39
CA SER A 102 -23.70 4.85 -12.24
C SER A 102 -24.81 5.90 -12.28
N CYS A 103 -24.49 7.17 -12.09
CA CYS A 103 -25.45 8.26 -12.29
C CYS A 103 -25.81 8.50 -13.76
N VAL A 104 -24.93 8.09 -14.70
CA VAL A 104 -25.11 8.26 -16.15
C VAL A 104 -25.42 6.92 -16.81
N TRP A 105 -24.65 5.87 -16.49
CA TRP A 105 -24.76 4.52 -17.04
C TRP A 105 -25.12 3.53 -15.91
N GLN A 106 -26.38 3.63 -15.45
CA GLN A 106 -26.81 2.94 -14.22
C GLN A 106 -26.64 1.41 -14.32
N ASP A 107 -27.08 0.81 -15.42
CA ASP A 107 -27.08 -0.64 -15.58
C ASP A 107 -25.65 -1.17 -15.75
N LEU A 108 -24.83 -0.49 -16.56
CA LEU A 108 -23.45 -0.87 -16.80
C LEU A 108 -22.58 -0.73 -15.54
N ALA A 109 -22.66 0.40 -14.82
CA ALA A 109 -21.81 0.69 -13.68
C ALA A 109 -22.23 -0.05 -12.39
N ASN A 110 -23.47 -0.55 -12.33
CA ASN A 110 -23.95 -1.40 -11.24
C ASN A 110 -23.77 -2.89 -11.51
N ASP A 111 -23.17 -3.26 -12.65
CA ASP A 111 -22.95 -4.65 -12.98
C ASP A 111 -22.06 -5.37 -11.94
N GLU A 112 -22.51 -6.54 -11.53
CA GLU A 112 -21.86 -7.35 -10.50
C GLU A 112 -20.44 -7.79 -10.89
N LEU A 113 -20.11 -7.93 -12.18
CA LEU A 113 -18.76 -8.31 -12.63
C LEU A 113 -17.74 -7.20 -12.33
N LEU A 114 -18.11 -5.93 -12.53
CA LEU A 114 -17.24 -4.79 -12.21
C LEU A 114 -16.95 -4.72 -10.71
N TRP A 115 -17.99 -4.83 -9.89
CA TRP A 115 -17.85 -4.82 -8.43
C TRP A 115 -17.11 -6.07 -7.90
N GLN A 116 -17.31 -7.23 -8.52
CA GLN A 116 -16.53 -8.42 -8.25
C GLN A 116 -15.05 -8.21 -8.55
N GLY A 117 -14.73 -7.57 -9.67
CA GLY A 117 -13.37 -7.20 -10.06
C GLY A 117 -12.72 -6.31 -9.00
N LEU A 118 -13.40 -5.24 -8.56
CA LEU A 118 -12.93 -4.33 -7.51
C LEU A 118 -12.71 -5.04 -6.17
N CYS A 119 -13.66 -5.86 -5.73
CA CYS A 119 -13.53 -6.64 -4.51
C CYS A 119 -12.34 -7.59 -4.55
N ARG A 120 -12.17 -8.33 -5.65
CA ARG A 120 -11.11 -9.33 -5.79
C ARG A 120 -9.72 -8.71 -5.97
N SER A 121 -9.62 -7.55 -6.62
CA SER A 121 -8.34 -6.87 -6.80
C SER A 121 -7.73 -6.40 -5.49
N THR A 122 -8.57 -5.96 -4.54
CA THR A 122 -8.10 -5.43 -3.25
C THR A 122 -8.13 -6.49 -2.14
N TRP A 123 -9.22 -7.28 -2.05
CA TRP A 123 -9.45 -8.21 -0.93
C TRP A 123 -9.64 -9.66 -1.39
N GLY A 124 -8.99 -10.08 -2.47
CA GLY A 124 -9.16 -11.41 -3.08
C GLY A 124 -8.85 -12.61 -2.17
N HIS A 125 -8.22 -12.37 -1.02
CA HIS A 125 -7.84 -13.40 -0.06
C HIS A 125 -8.87 -13.64 1.06
N CYS A 126 -9.95 -12.85 1.13
CA CYS A 126 -10.97 -13.01 2.17
C CYS A 126 -11.68 -14.36 2.08
N SER A 127 -12.05 -14.91 3.25
CA SER A 127 -12.73 -16.19 3.38
C SER A 127 -14.09 -16.22 2.70
N ILE A 128 -14.74 -15.07 2.58
CA ILE A 128 -16.09 -14.95 1.99
C ILE A 128 -16.15 -15.51 0.56
N TYR A 129 -15.06 -15.41 -0.22
CA TYR A 129 -15.05 -15.95 -1.59
C TYR A 129 -14.98 -17.46 -1.68
N LYS A 130 -14.69 -18.15 -0.56
CA LYS A 130 -14.68 -19.61 -0.46
C LYS A 130 -16.05 -20.15 -0.06
N LYS A 131 -16.94 -19.29 0.43
CA LYS A 131 -18.27 -19.64 0.89
C LYS A 131 -19.27 -19.47 -0.24
N LYS A 132 -20.33 -20.32 -0.24
CA LYS A 132 -21.43 -20.14 -1.19
C LYS A 132 -22.14 -18.81 -0.87
N PRO A 133 -22.31 -17.90 -1.87
CA PRO A 133 -22.96 -16.64 -1.61
C PRO A 133 -24.41 -16.87 -1.12
N PRO A 134 -24.84 -16.11 -0.09
CA PRO A 134 -26.22 -16.18 0.38
C PRO A 134 -27.20 -15.60 -0.65
N PRO A 135 -28.50 -15.91 -0.55
CA PRO A 135 -29.51 -15.28 -1.38
C PRO A 135 -29.47 -13.75 -1.28
N GLY A 136 -29.52 -13.06 -2.42
CA GLY A 136 -29.44 -11.59 -2.46
C GLY A 136 -28.03 -11.03 -2.20
N PHE A 137 -26.98 -11.85 -2.37
CA PHE A 137 -25.59 -11.41 -2.31
C PHE A 137 -25.31 -10.41 -3.46
N SER A 138 -24.59 -9.35 -3.14
CA SER A 138 -24.10 -8.36 -4.13
C SER A 138 -22.65 -7.99 -3.81
N TYR A 139 -21.81 -8.00 -4.83
CA TYR A 139 -20.42 -7.56 -4.71
C TYR A 139 -20.31 -6.07 -4.40
N ARG A 140 -21.23 -5.25 -4.90
CA ARG A 140 -21.29 -3.83 -4.52
C ARG A 140 -21.53 -3.67 -3.03
N LYS A 141 -22.48 -4.41 -2.45
CA LYS A 141 -22.74 -4.41 -1.01
C LYS A 141 -21.54 -4.92 -0.22
N LEU A 142 -20.88 -5.97 -0.70
CA LEU A 142 -19.66 -6.49 -0.08
C LEU A 142 -18.54 -5.43 -0.08
N TYR A 143 -18.34 -4.74 -1.21
CA TYR A 143 -17.35 -3.66 -1.30
C TYR A 143 -17.59 -2.58 -0.25
N MET A 144 -18.83 -2.11 -0.12
CA MET A 144 -19.20 -1.09 0.88
C MET A 144 -18.98 -1.59 2.32
N GLN A 145 -19.25 -2.87 2.59
CA GLN A 145 -18.97 -3.46 3.91
C GLN A 145 -17.46 -3.58 4.19
N LEU A 146 -16.65 -3.89 3.19
CA LEU A 146 -15.19 -3.95 3.32
C LEU A 146 -14.60 -2.55 3.57
N ASP A 147 -15.11 -1.54 2.90
CA ASP A 147 -14.71 -0.15 3.09
C ASP A 147 -15.14 0.38 4.46
N GLU A 148 -16.40 0.19 4.85
CA GLU A 148 -16.95 0.55 6.17
C GLU A 148 -16.17 -0.12 7.31
N GLY A 149 -15.90 -1.42 7.21
CA GLY A 149 -15.11 -2.13 8.19
C GLY A 149 -13.66 -1.65 8.27
N SER A 150 -13.06 -1.24 7.15
CA SER A 150 -11.73 -0.63 7.12
C SER A 150 -11.71 0.74 7.81
N LEU A 151 -12.73 1.56 7.61
CA LEU A 151 -12.91 2.83 8.32
C LEU A 151 -13.14 2.60 9.83
N THR A 152 -13.94 1.61 10.19
CA THR A 152 -14.16 1.21 11.59
C THR A 152 -12.84 0.75 12.23
N PHE A 153 -12.02 -0.04 11.52
CA PHE A 153 -10.69 -0.43 11.98
C PHE A 153 -9.79 0.79 12.24
N ASN A 154 -9.86 1.81 11.38
CA ASN A 154 -9.08 3.03 11.53
C ASN A 154 -9.51 3.86 12.77
N ALA A 155 -10.74 3.72 13.21
CA ALA A 155 -11.21 4.30 14.48
C ALA A 155 -10.83 3.40 15.67
N ASN A 156 -11.21 2.12 15.62
CA ASN A 156 -10.92 1.10 16.61
C ASN A 156 -10.63 -0.26 15.92
N PRO A 157 -9.39 -0.77 15.98
CA PRO A 157 -9.01 -2.01 15.31
C PRO A 157 -9.83 -3.25 15.72
N HIS A 158 -10.13 -3.38 17.02
CA HIS A 158 -10.90 -4.53 17.52
C HIS A 158 -12.35 -4.49 17.03
N GLU A 159 -12.97 -3.30 17.02
CA GLU A 159 -14.32 -3.12 16.48
C GLU A 159 -14.35 -3.39 14.96
N GLY A 160 -13.32 -2.94 14.22
CA GLY A 160 -13.21 -3.20 12.79
C GLY A 160 -13.09 -4.68 12.47
N ILE A 161 -12.21 -5.41 13.16
CA ILE A 161 -12.12 -6.87 13.01
C ILE A 161 -13.42 -7.54 13.46
N GLY A 162 -14.00 -7.15 14.61
CA GLY A 162 -15.30 -7.66 15.08
C GLY A 162 -16.42 -7.43 14.06
N TYR A 163 -16.44 -6.30 13.38
CA TYR A 163 -17.36 -6.02 12.29
C TYR A 163 -17.23 -7.05 11.15
N PHE A 164 -16.02 -7.31 10.67
CA PHE A 164 -15.80 -8.29 9.60
C PHE A 164 -16.19 -9.72 10.01
N LEU A 165 -15.90 -10.12 11.26
CA LEU A 165 -16.28 -11.41 11.80
C LEU A 165 -17.81 -11.53 11.88
N SER A 166 -18.51 -10.50 12.38
CA SER A 166 -19.97 -10.48 12.51
C SER A 166 -20.69 -10.55 11.16
N LYS A 167 -20.10 -9.98 10.10
CA LYS A 167 -20.62 -10.06 8.73
C LYS A 167 -20.20 -11.34 8.00
N GLY A 168 -19.39 -12.20 8.63
CA GLY A 168 -18.87 -13.43 8.03
C GLY A 168 -17.92 -13.17 6.83
N ILE A 169 -17.32 -11.98 6.74
CA ILE A 169 -16.37 -11.58 5.70
C ILE A 169 -15.00 -12.20 5.96
N LEU A 170 -14.56 -12.22 7.22
CA LEU A 170 -13.34 -12.88 7.67
C LEU A 170 -13.71 -14.01 8.65
N ASP A 171 -12.86 -15.02 8.70
CA ASP A 171 -12.86 -16.01 9.79
C ASP A 171 -11.87 -15.54 10.87
N ASP A 172 -12.13 -15.86 12.14
CA ASP A 172 -11.24 -15.52 13.26
C ASP A 172 -10.01 -16.44 13.28
N LEU A 173 -9.23 -16.34 12.20
CA LEU A 173 -7.97 -17.04 12.04
C LEU A 173 -6.87 -16.02 11.84
N PRO A 174 -5.75 -16.08 12.58
CA PRO A 174 -4.63 -15.13 12.44
C PRO A 174 -4.17 -14.96 10.99
N LYS A 175 -4.14 -16.06 10.24
CA LYS A 175 -3.74 -16.07 8.83
C LYS A 175 -4.70 -15.29 7.90
N GLU A 176 -6.00 -15.37 8.15
CA GLU A 176 -7.00 -14.65 7.34
C GLU A 176 -6.98 -13.15 7.67
N ILE A 177 -6.86 -12.80 8.95
CA ILE A 177 -6.72 -11.41 9.40
C ILE A 177 -5.41 -10.81 8.85
N ALA A 178 -4.30 -11.54 8.91
CA ALA A 178 -3.02 -11.11 8.36
C ALA A 178 -3.09 -10.84 6.84
N LYS A 179 -3.76 -11.70 6.07
CA LYS A 179 -3.97 -11.50 4.64
C LYS A 179 -4.82 -10.26 4.35
N PHE A 180 -5.88 -10.04 5.12
CA PHE A 180 -6.70 -8.84 5.00
C PHE A 180 -5.85 -7.58 5.24
N ILE A 181 -5.07 -7.55 6.31
CA ILE A 181 -4.17 -6.43 6.63
C ILE A 181 -3.14 -6.22 5.51
N PHE A 182 -2.52 -7.28 5.02
CA PHE A 182 -1.51 -7.21 3.97
C PHE A 182 -2.02 -6.61 2.66
N CYS A 183 -3.28 -6.88 2.32
CA CYS A 183 -3.90 -6.39 1.08
C CYS A 183 -4.51 -4.99 1.23
N THR A 184 -4.89 -4.58 2.44
CA THR A 184 -5.64 -3.34 2.68
C THR A 184 -4.71 -2.17 2.95
N ARG A 185 -4.48 -1.33 1.94
CA ARG A 185 -3.56 -0.18 2.03
C ARG A 185 -4.15 1.06 2.74
N THR A 186 -5.45 1.07 3.01
CA THR A 186 -6.17 2.20 3.60
C THR A 186 -6.19 2.18 5.12
N LEU A 187 -5.59 1.16 5.75
CA LEU A 187 -5.53 1.04 7.19
C LEU A 187 -4.60 2.09 7.81
N ASN A 188 -5.05 2.68 8.91
CA ASN A 188 -4.24 3.62 9.68
C ASN A 188 -3.09 2.90 10.38
N TRP A 189 -1.85 3.26 10.04
CA TRP A 189 -0.66 2.60 10.53
C TRP A 189 -0.48 2.68 12.06
N LYS A 190 -0.93 3.78 12.71
CA LYS A 190 -0.86 3.90 14.18
C LYS A 190 -1.78 2.89 14.86
N LYS A 191 -2.98 2.73 14.33
CA LYS A 191 -3.96 1.76 14.82
C LYS A 191 -3.53 0.34 14.52
N LEU A 192 -2.99 0.09 13.31
CA LEU A 192 -2.44 -1.19 12.92
C LEU A 192 -1.31 -1.63 13.86
N ARG A 193 -0.39 -0.72 14.21
CA ARG A 193 0.70 -1.00 15.15
C ARG A 193 0.17 -1.47 16.51
N ILE A 194 -0.80 -0.75 17.09
CA ILE A 194 -1.41 -1.13 18.37
C ILE A 194 -2.01 -2.53 18.28
N TYR A 195 -2.77 -2.80 17.22
CA TYR A 195 -3.39 -4.09 17.01
C TYR A 195 -2.37 -5.23 16.87
N LEU A 196 -1.30 -5.04 16.11
CA LEU A 196 -0.26 -6.05 15.91
C LEU A 196 0.62 -6.25 17.16
N ASP A 197 0.73 -5.25 18.02
CA ASP A 197 1.43 -5.39 19.30
C ASP A 197 0.64 -6.29 20.27
N GLU A 198 -0.68 -6.20 20.28
CA GLU A 198 -1.57 -7.04 21.07
C GLU A 198 -1.78 -8.44 20.45
N ARG A 199 -1.93 -8.50 19.10
CA ARG A 199 -2.15 -9.75 18.35
C ARG A 199 -0.85 -10.21 17.67
N ARG A 200 0.09 -10.70 18.47
CA ARG A 200 1.39 -11.21 17.98
C ARG A 200 1.25 -12.41 17.06
N ASP A 201 0.20 -13.21 17.24
CA ASP A 201 -0.17 -14.32 16.36
C ASP A 201 -0.48 -13.83 14.92
N VAL A 202 -1.18 -12.71 14.79
CA VAL A 202 -1.47 -12.06 13.50
C VAL A 202 -0.20 -11.45 12.90
N LEU A 203 0.66 -10.84 13.73
CA LEU A 203 1.95 -10.31 13.29
C LEU A 203 2.84 -11.41 12.70
N ASP A 204 2.89 -12.59 13.33
CA ASP A 204 3.68 -13.71 12.83
C ASP A 204 3.23 -14.17 11.45
N GLU A 205 1.93 -14.33 11.27
CA GLU A 205 1.37 -14.67 9.96
C GLU A 205 1.60 -13.55 8.93
N LEU A 206 1.49 -12.29 9.32
CA LEU A 206 1.73 -11.14 8.43
C LEU A 206 3.17 -11.13 7.93
N VAL A 207 4.15 -11.40 8.79
CA VAL A 207 5.56 -11.50 8.41
C VAL A 207 5.77 -12.63 7.41
N THR A 208 5.08 -13.77 7.54
CA THR A 208 5.21 -14.90 6.61
C THR A 208 4.69 -14.59 5.20
N LEU A 209 3.82 -13.60 5.03
CA LEU A 209 3.31 -13.18 3.72
C LEU A 209 4.34 -12.41 2.89
N HIS A 210 5.36 -11.83 3.52
CA HIS A 210 6.40 -11.12 2.81
C HIS A 210 7.35 -12.09 2.09
N ASN A 211 7.74 -11.73 0.87
CA ASN A 211 8.69 -12.47 0.08
C ASN A 211 9.91 -11.60 -0.23
N PHE A 212 11.00 -11.83 0.49
CA PHE A 212 12.26 -11.08 0.34
C PHE A 212 13.29 -11.79 -0.54
N ARG A 213 12.84 -12.77 -1.35
CA ARG A 213 13.74 -13.56 -2.20
C ARG A 213 14.50 -12.67 -3.18
N ASN A 214 15.82 -12.84 -3.26
CA ASN A 214 16.70 -12.09 -4.11
C ASN A 214 16.69 -10.57 -3.91
N GLN A 215 16.22 -10.10 -2.77
CA GLN A 215 16.24 -8.68 -2.44
C GLN A 215 17.51 -8.32 -1.66
N PHE A 216 18.05 -7.13 -1.93
CA PHE A 216 19.13 -6.55 -1.14
C PHE A 216 18.60 -6.13 0.23
N LEU A 217 19.34 -6.42 1.30
CA LEU A 217 18.88 -6.29 2.68
C LEU A 217 18.23 -4.93 3.01
N PRO A 218 18.82 -3.75 2.67
CA PRO A 218 18.17 -2.46 2.93
C PRO A 218 16.85 -2.28 2.20
N ASN A 219 16.71 -2.81 0.98
CA ASN A 219 15.49 -2.70 0.19
C ASN A 219 14.38 -3.58 0.77
N ALA A 220 14.73 -4.81 1.17
CA ALA A 220 13.81 -5.71 1.86
C ALA A 220 13.32 -5.10 3.19
N LEU A 221 14.21 -4.44 3.93
CA LEU A 221 13.88 -3.78 5.19
C LEU A 221 12.94 -2.57 4.97
N ARG A 222 13.16 -1.77 3.91
CA ARG A 222 12.24 -0.69 3.53
C ARG A 222 10.87 -1.22 3.15
N GLU A 223 10.81 -2.29 2.37
CA GLU A 223 9.56 -2.94 1.99
C GLU A 223 8.80 -3.43 3.22
N PHE A 224 9.49 -4.06 4.15
CA PHE A 224 8.91 -4.53 5.39
C PHE A 224 8.29 -3.39 6.21
N PHE A 225 9.04 -2.32 6.45
CA PHE A 225 8.54 -1.17 7.21
C PHE A 225 7.51 -0.33 6.45
N ARG A 226 7.43 -0.44 5.14
CA ARG A 226 6.33 0.17 4.37
C ARG A 226 4.98 -0.48 4.66
N HIS A 227 4.95 -1.77 5.01
CA HIS A 227 3.73 -2.50 5.33
C HIS A 227 3.40 -2.51 6.82
N ILE A 228 4.43 -2.62 7.68
CA ILE A 228 4.23 -2.82 9.13
C ILE A 228 4.46 -1.54 9.92
N HIS A 229 5.16 -0.57 9.35
CA HIS A 229 5.57 0.70 9.94
C HIS A 229 6.44 0.56 11.20
N ALA A 230 7.61 1.17 11.16
CA ALA A 230 8.51 1.19 12.30
C ALA A 230 7.92 2.04 13.44
N PRO A 231 8.07 1.62 14.70
CA PRO A 231 7.71 2.45 15.84
C PRO A 231 8.60 3.70 15.91
N GLU A 232 8.04 4.81 16.37
CA GLU A 232 8.78 6.06 16.58
C GLU A 232 9.82 5.91 17.70
N GLU A 233 9.49 5.10 18.73
CA GLU A 233 10.34 4.84 19.87
C GLU A 233 11.09 3.52 19.72
N ARG A 234 12.34 3.52 20.21
CA ARG A 234 13.12 2.29 20.35
C ARG A 234 12.60 1.52 21.57
N GLY A 235 12.24 0.27 21.37
CA GLY A 235 11.73 -0.57 22.43
C GLY A 235 11.51 -2.00 21.98
N GLU A 236 10.95 -2.81 22.85
CA GLU A 236 10.71 -4.24 22.65
C GLU A 236 9.95 -4.55 21.35
N TYR A 237 9.01 -3.69 20.97
CA TYR A 237 8.27 -3.89 19.72
C TYR A 237 9.15 -3.80 18.49
N LEU A 238 10.06 -2.81 18.41
CA LEU A 238 11.02 -2.69 17.32
C LEU A 238 11.96 -3.89 17.27
N GLU A 239 12.47 -4.33 18.42
CA GLU A 239 13.34 -5.50 18.52
C GLU A 239 12.63 -6.76 18.04
N THR A 240 11.36 -6.94 18.41
CA THR A 240 10.51 -8.03 17.93
C THR A 240 10.35 -7.99 16.41
N LEU A 241 10.07 -6.81 15.83
CA LEU A 241 9.91 -6.65 14.38
C LEU A 241 11.20 -7.01 13.63
N ILE A 242 12.35 -6.50 14.10
CA ILE A 242 13.65 -6.78 13.46
C ILE A 242 14.00 -8.27 13.58
N THR A 243 13.74 -8.89 14.74
CA THR A 243 13.96 -10.33 14.94
C THR A 243 13.13 -11.15 13.94
N LYS A 244 11.82 -10.89 13.85
CA LYS A 244 10.93 -11.60 12.92
C LYS A 244 11.33 -11.37 11.46
N PHE A 245 11.67 -10.14 11.10
CA PHE A 245 12.20 -9.81 9.77
C PHE A 245 13.46 -10.60 9.46
N SER A 246 14.44 -10.65 10.38
CA SER A 246 15.71 -11.32 10.18
C SER A 246 15.55 -12.81 9.91
N HIS A 247 14.71 -13.49 10.70
CA HIS A 247 14.36 -14.89 10.46
C HIS A 247 13.69 -15.09 9.10
N ARG A 248 12.72 -14.22 8.74
CA ARG A 248 12.02 -14.31 7.46
C ARG A 248 12.94 -14.04 6.27
N PHE A 249 13.82 -13.04 6.38
CA PHE A 249 14.79 -12.72 5.34
C PHE A 249 15.74 -13.89 5.08
N CYS A 250 16.29 -14.51 6.12
CA CYS A 250 17.14 -15.68 6.01
C CYS A 250 16.38 -16.88 5.39
N ALA A 251 15.15 -17.12 5.79
CA ALA A 251 14.31 -18.17 5.23
C ALA A 251 14.01 -17.97 3.73
N CYS A 252 13.86 -16.70 3.29
CA CYS A 252 13.64 -16.38 1.88
C CYS A 252 14.92 -16.49 1.02
N ASN A 253 16.12 -16.37 1.63
CA ASN A 253 17.40 -16.27 0.92
C ASN A 253 18.45 -17.28 1.43
N PRO A 254 18.18 -18.59 1.43
CA PRO A 254 19.06 -19.60 2.01
C PRO A 254 20.45 -19.65 1.32
N ASP A 255 20.50 -19.40 0.03
CA ASP A 255 21.75 -19.42 -0.73
C ASP A 255 22.63 -18.21 -0.38
N LEU A 256 22.04 -17.01 -0.30
CA LEU A 256 22.73 -15.79 0.13
C LEU A 256 23.26 -15.91 1.57
N VAL A 257 22.43 -16.48 2.45
CA VAL A 257 22.80 -16.72 3.85
C VAL A 257 24.03 -17.63 3.95
N ARG A 258 24.07 -18.70 3.14
CA ARG A 258 25.20 -19.62 3.08
C ARG A 258 26.45 -18.98 2.47
N GLU A 259 26.30 -18.24 1.37
CA GLU A 259 27.40 -17.57 0.67
C GLU A 259 28.08 -16.51 1.54
N LEU A 260 27.31 -15.70 2.24
CA LEU A 260 27.80 -14.61 3.08
C LEU A 260 28.08 -15.03 4.54
N GLY A 261 27.81 -16.28 4.91
CA GLY A 261 27.95 -16.76 6.28
C GLY A 261 27.05 -16.00 7.29
N LEU A 262 25.88 -15.55 6.84
CA LEU A 262 24.95 -14.82 7.66
C LEU A 262 24.14 -15.77 8.58
N SER A 263 23.79 -15.28 9.76
CA SER A 263 22.80 -15.90 10.63
C SER A 263 21.64 -14.91 10.85
N PRO A 264 20.49 -15.34 11.35
CA PRO A 264 19.42 -14.41 11.75
C PRO A 264 19.91 -13.32 12.72
N ASP A 265 20.80 -13.66 13.65
CA ASP A 265 21.38 -12.70 14.60
C ASP A 265 22.29 -11.68 13.89
N ALA A 266 23.10 -12.15 12.92
CA ALA A 266 23.93 -11.24 12.11
C ALA A 266 23.04 -10.29 11.28
N VAL A 267 21.97 -10.80 10.68
CA VAL A 267 21.00 -9.98 9.93
C VAL A 267 20.30 -8.99 10.87
N TYR A 268 19.94 -9.40 12.08
CA TYR A 268 19.39 -8.51 13.11
C TYR A 268 20.33 -7.33 13.42
N LEU A 269 21.61 -7.63 13.67
CA LEU A 269 22.62 -6.60 13.95
C LEU A 269 22.81 -5.65 12.76
N LEU A 270 22.81 -6.20 11.53
CA LEU A 270 22.87 -5.38 10.30
C LEU A 270 21.65 -4.47 10.18
N CYS A 271 20.44 -4.98 10.35
CA CYS A 271 19.22 -4.18 10.28
C CYS A 271 19.20 -3.06 11.31
N TYR A 272 19.58 -3.36 12.55
CA TYR A 272 19.68 -2.36 13.59
C TYR A 272 20.72 -1.28 13.25
N SER A 273 21.90 -1.70 12.77
CA SER A 273 22.96 -0.77 12.30
C SER A 273 22.49 0.11 11.14
N LEU A 274 21.69 -0.43 10.22
CA LEU A 274 21.13 0.33 9.07
C LEU A 274 20.09 1.35 9.53
N ILE A 275 19.24 1.01 10.48
CA ILE A 275 18.28 1.95 11.08
C ILE A 275 19.03 3.11 11.76
N LEU A 276 20.07 2.80 12.56
CA LEU A 276 20.89 3.83 13.20
C LEU A 276 21.61 4.71 12.20
N LEU A 277 22.22 4.11 11.17
CA LEU A 277 22.89 4.84 10.09
C LEU A 277 21.93 5.76 9.35
N SER A 278 20.72 5.27 9.04
CA SER A 278 19.74 6.09 8.33
C SER A 278 19.29 7.30 9.16
N ILE A 279 19.12 7.15 10.46
CA ILE A 279 18.84 8.26 11.38
C ILE A 279 20.03 9.22 11.45
N ASP A 280 21.24 8.70 11.58
CA ASP A 280 22.46 9.51 11.63
C ASP A 280 22.61 10.37 10.38
N LEU A 281 22.48 9.77 9.19
CA LEU A 281 22.67 10.47 7.91
C LEU A 281 21.57 11.49 7.60
N THR A 282 20.33 11.25 8.03
CA THR A 282 19.18 12.09 7.69
C THR A 282 18.86 13.15 8.75
N SER A 283 19.20 12.93 10.03
CA SER A 283 18.90 13.87 11.11
C SER A 283 19.67 15.19 10.96
N PRO A 284 19.00 16.35 10.93
CA PRO A 284 19.67 17.65 10.88
C PRO A 284 20.46 17.99 12.16
N HIS A 285 20.17 17.29 13.27
CA HIS A 285 20.80 17.52 14.57
C HIS A 285 22.18 16.88 14.70
N VAL A 286 22.51 15.92 13.85
CA VAL A 286 23.82 15.26 13.85
C VAL A 286 24.77 16.06 12.96
N LYS A 287 25.71 16.79 13.56
CA LYS A 287 26.69 17.62 12.85
C LYS A 287 27.76 16.78 12.14
N ASN A 288 28.27 15.75 12.81
CA ASN A 288 29.31 14.88 12.28
C ASN A 288 28.67 13.55 11.86
N LYS A 289 28.35 13.41 10.57
CA LYS A 289 27.79 12.19 10.03
C LYS A 289 28.79 11.06 10.05
N MET A 290 28.30 9.82 10.32
CA MET A 290 29.14 8.63 10.30
C MET A 290 29.72 8.40 8.92
N SER A 291 31.03 8.28 8.81
CA SER A 291 31.71 7.97 7.55
C SER A 291 31.56 6.49 7.21
N LYS A 292 31.69 6.14 5.91
CA LYS A 292 31.65 4.74 5.45
C LYS A 292 32.67 3.86 6.15
N ARG A 293 33.91 4.35 6.39
CA ARG A 293 34.95 3.62 7.10
C ARG A 293 34.57 3.33 8.56
N GLU A 294 33.97 4.30 9.23
CA GLU A 294 33.50 4.12 10.62
C GLU A 294 32.36 3.12 10.68
N PHE A 295 31.39 3.20 9.78
CA PHE A 295 30.29 2.25 9.69
C PHE A 295 30.79 0.83 9.49
N ILE A 296 31.70 0.60 8.52
CA ILE A 296 32.30 -0.71 8.24
C ILE A 296 33.01 -1.22 9.50
N ARG A 297 33.85 -0.41 10.13
CA ARG A 297 34.60 -0.79 11.32
C ARG A 297 33.66 -1.16 12.48
N ASN A 298 32.63 -0.36 12.74
CA ASN A 298 31.69 -0.58 13.84
C ASN A 298 30.84 -1.82 13.61
N THR A 299 30.31 -1.99 12.42
CA THR A 299 29.48 -3.14 12.04
C THR A 299 30.27 -4.45 12.11
N ARG A 300 31.53 -4.47 11.64
CA ARG A 300 32.40 -5.66 11.71
C ARG A 300 32.85 -6.00 13.13
N ARG A 301 32.90 -5.05 14.04
CA ARG A 301 33.14 -5.36 15.47
C ARG A 301 31.96 -6.11 16.10
N ALA A 302 30.75 -5.83 15.66
CA ALA A 302 29.56 -6.51 16.14
C ALA A 302 29.30 -7.84 15.43
N ALA A 303 29.68 -7.95 14.13
CA ALA A 303 29.46 -9.12 13.30
C ALA A 303 30.75 -9.44 12.51
N GLN A 304 31.67 -10.19 13.13
CA GLN A 304 33.06 -10.37 12.70
C GLN A 304 33.25 -11.09 11.35
N ASN A 305 32.29 -11.91 10.92
CA ASN A 305 32.44 -12.77 9.75
C ASN A 305 31.89 -12.15 8.46
N ILE A 306 31.41 -10.90 8.48
CA ILE A 306 30.79 -10.27 7.33
C ILE A 306 31.84 -9.57 6.46
N SER A 307 31.75 -9.76 5.13
CA SER A 307 32.61 -9.10 4.15
C SER A 307 32.56 -7.57 4.28
N GLU A 308 33.73 -6.94 4.23
CA GLU A 308 33.88 -5.48 4.24
C GLU A 308 33.18 -4.83 3.04
N ASP A 309 33.30 -5.43 1.86
CA ASP A 309 32.65 -4.97 0.63
C ASP A 309 31.12 -5.00 0.77
N PHE A 310 30.58 -6.07 1.35
CA PHE A 310 29.14 -6.16 1.58
C PHE A 310 28.64 -5.06 2.53
N VAL A 311 29.33 -4.83 3.64
CA VAL A 311 28.96 -3.74 4.58
C VAL A 311 29.11 -2.37 3.93
N GLY A 312 30.15 -2.20 3.08
CA GLY A 312 30.34 -0.99 2.29
C GLY A 312 29.19 -0.69 1.33
N HIS A 313 28.63 -1.72 0.69
CA HIS A 313 27.46 -1.59 -0.18
C HIS A 313 26.18 -1.28 0.61
N LEU A 314 26.04 -1.80 1.82
CA LEU A 314 24.93 -1.42 2.73
C LEU A 314 24.97 0.08 3.03
N TYR A 315 26.14 0.63 3.36
CA TYR A 315 26.30 2.07 3.59
C TYR A 315 25.92 2.90 2.36
N ASP A 316 26.46 2.52 1.19
CA ASP A 316 26.20 3.24 -0.06
C ASP A 316 24.70 3.28 -0.39
N ASN A 317 23.98 2.18 -0.13
CA ASN A 317 22.54 2.14 -0.34
C ASN A 317 21.78 3.12 0.57
N ILE A 318 22.16 3.20 1.87
CA ILE A 318 21.53 4.15 2.80
C ILE A 318 21.86 5.59 2.40
N TYR A 319 23.11 5.85 2.03
CA TYR A 319 23.56 7.19 1.63
C TYR A 319 22.83 7.71 0.38
N LEU A 320 22.60 6.82 -0.61
CA LEU A 320 21.99 7.18 -1.88
C LEU A 320 20.45 7.24 -1.84
N ILE A 321 19.83 6.31 -1.10
CA ILE A 321 18.36 6.13 -1.13
C ILE A 321 17.69 6.73 0.12
N GLY A 322 18.41 6.81 1.24
CA GLY A 322 17.91 7.38 2.49
C GLY A 322 17.29 6.36 3.45
N HIS A 323 16.29 6.79 4.19
CA HIS A 323 15.74 6.08 5.35
C HIS A 323 15.26 4.65 5.04
N VAL A 324 15.48 3.73 6.01
CA VAL A 324 14.99 2.33 5.92
C VAL A 324 13.71 2.08 6.72
N ALA A 325 13.41 2.97 7.68
CA ALA A 325 12.30 2.83 8.62
C ALA A 325 11.52 4.16 8.73
N ALA A 326 11.15 4.74 7.57
CA ALA A 326 10.41 5.99 7.46
C ALA A 326 8.89 5.75 7.50
#